data_f3cdf7eeda8f95fcd686169b45da74ba
#
_entry.id   f3cdf7eeda8f95fcd686169b45da74ba
#
_cell.length_a   1.000
_cell.length_b   1.000
_cell.length_c   1.000
_cell.angle_alpha   90.00
_cell.angle_beta   90.00
_cell.angle_gamma   90.00
#
_symmetry.space_group_name_H-M   'P 1'
#
loop_
_entity.id
_entity.type
_entity.pdbx_description
1 polymer ?
#
loop_
_entity_poly.entity_id
_entity_poly.type
_entity_poly.pdbx_seq_one_letter_code
_entity_poly.pdbx_strand_id
1 'polypeptide(L)'
;MLDSITEDHLLNLKRKGLIINPEQIKGNFVLTEQAKERLQKIKNFFDKKIPILLEGPTGSSKTKTIQVLCDILDKKLIRFNLSSETTIEDLIGRLGSKGDNSWSNFKFVPGPFTEAFEKGYVLLLDEINLGQKSVLQCMETALDTGEIKQDIPGCGTIKVNTILIL
;
A
#
# COMPACT_ATOMS: atom_id res chain seq x y z
N MET A 1 11.79 -12.65 -29.15
CA MET A 1 10.55 -13.40 -29.38
C MET A 1 9.67 -13.18 -28.17
N LEU A 2 8.64 -12.37 -28.31
CA LEU A 2 7.63 -12.17 -27.29
C LEU A 2 6.67 -13.35 -27.42
N ASP A 3 6.75 -14.31 -26.50
CA ASP A 3 5.83 -15.42 -26.47
C ASP A 3 4.41 -14.90 -26.29
N SER A 4 3.61 -15.09 -27.33
CA SER A 4 2.20 -14.78 -27.37
C SER A 4 1.50 -15.54 -26.24
N ILE A 5 0.90 -14.79 -25.31
CA ILE A 5 -0.02 -15.32 -24.31
C ILE A 5 -1.15 -15.98 -25.11
N THR A 6 -1.24 -17.30 -25.05
CA THR A 6 -2.31 -18.05 -25.74
C THR A 6 -3.67 -17.70 -25.14
N GLU A 7 -4.74 -17.66 -25.97
CA GLU A 7 -6.11 -17.38 -25.52
C GLU A 7 -6.58 -18.29 -24.38
N ASP A 8 -6.13 -19.56 -24.39
CA ASP A 8 -6.41 -20.52 -23.31
C ASP A 8 -5.81 -20.10 -21.96
N HIS A 9 -4.69 -19.39 -21.97
CA HIS A 9 -4.04 -18.88 -20.77
C HIS A 9 -4.81 -17.70 -20.19
N LEU A 10 -5.30 -16.81 -21.04
CA LEU A 10 -6.21 -15.71 -20.67
C LEU A 10 -7.54 -16.23 -20.12
N LEU A 11 -8.08 -17.32 -20.71
CA LEU A 11 -9.32 -17.95 -20.24
C LEU A 11 -9.16 -18.58 -18.85
N ASN A 12 -7.99 -19.16 -18.57
CA ASN A 12 -7.68 -19.77 -17.27
C ASN A 12 -7.48 -18.70 -16.17
N LEU A 13 -6.91 -17.57 -16.52
CA LEU A 13 -6.78 -16.40 -15.62
C LEU A 13 -8.13 -15.74 -15.36
N LYS A 14 -9.01 -15.66 -16.35
CA LYS A 14 -10.41 -15.19 -16.17
C LYS A 14 -11.20 -16.08 -15.21
N ARG A 15 -11.05 -17.41 -15.31
CA ARG A 15 -11.69 -18.37 -14.40
C ARG A 15 -11.19 -18.26 -12.96
N LYS A 16 -9.95 -17.82 -12.74
CA LYS A 16 -9.37 -17.59 -11.42
C LYS A 16 -9.61 -16.16 -10.87
N GLY A 17 -10.37 -15.33 -11.58
CA GLY A 17 -10.73 -13.98 -11.15
C GLY A 17 -9.61 -12.94 -11.26
N LEU A 18 -8.48 -13.27 -11.90
CA LEU A 18 -7.42 -12.33 -12.22
C LEU A 18 -7.40 -12.08 -13.74
N ILE A 19 -8.07 -11.04 -14.17
CA ILE A 19 -7.95 -10.56 -15.55
C ILE A 19 -6.70 -9.67 -15.60
N ILE A 20 -5.56 -10.23 -15.99
CA ILE A 20 -4.36 -9.45 -16.29
C ILE A 20 -4.51 -8.99 -17.75
N ASN A 21 -4.86 -7.73 -17.95
CA ASN A 21 -4.82 -7.13 -19.27
C ASN A 21 -3.38 -6.63 -19.49
N PRO A 22 -2.60 -7.20 -20.43
CA PRO A 22 -1.20 -6.80 -20.66
C PRO A 22 -1.05 -5.30 -20.97
N GLU A 23 -2.09 -4.68 -21.54
CA GLU A 23 -2.11 -3.25 -21.83
C GLU A 23 -2.16 -2.36 -20.57
N GLN A 24 -2.60 -2.90 -19.45
CA GLN A 24 -2.64 -2.19 -18.16
C GLN A 24 -1.29 -2.21 -17.45
N ILE A 25 -0.35 -3.05 -17.90
CA ILE A 25 0.99 -3.12 -17.31
C ILE A 25 1.84 -1.97 -17.85
N LYS A 26 1.94 -0.89 -17.10
CA LYS A 26 2.78 0.26 -17.44
C LYS A 26 4.25 -0.08 -17.20
N GLY A 27 5.07 0.00 -18.27
CA GLY A 27 6.53 -0.16 -18.21
C GLY A 27 7.04 -1.58 -18.47
N ASN A 28 8.35 -1.76 -18.39
CA ASN A 28 9.07 -3.00 -18.71
C ASN A 28 8.93 -4.05 -17.57
N PHE A 29 7.77 -4.70 -17.48
CA PHE A 29 7.57 -5.82 -16.57
C PHE A 29 7.33 -7.09 -17.38
N VAL A 30 8.23 -8.06 -17.24
CA VAL A 30 8.10 -9.36 -17.93
C VAL A 30 7.19 -10.26 -17.12
N LEU A 31 6.05 -10.62 -17.70
CA LEU A 31 5.04 -11.47 -17.07
C LEU A 31 5.40 -12.95 -17.24
N THR A 32 6.37 -13.43 -16.47
CA THR A 32 6.73 -14.86 -16.41
C THR A 32 5.64 -15.66 -15.65
N GLU A 33 5.62 -16.99 -15.79
CA GLU A 33 4.71 -17.84 -15.02
C GLU A 33 4.88 -17.64 -13.50
N GLN A 34 6.12 -17.55 -13.03
CA GLN A 34 6.40 -17.26 -11.61
C GLN A 34 5.86 -15.88 -11.17
N ALA A 35 5.96 -14.87 -12.05
CA ALA A 35 5.41 -13.56 -11.77
C ALA A 35 3.86 -13.58 -11.68
N LYS A 36 3.22 -14.35 -12.57
CA LYS A 36 1.76 -14.55 -12.54
C LYS A 36 1.29 -15.24 -11.26
N GLU A 37 1.95 -16.32 -10.87
CA GLU A 37 1.64 -17.02 -9.61
C GLU A 37 1.80 -16.11 -8.39
N ARG A 38 2.86 -15.30 -8.37
CA ARG A 38 3.10 -14.33 -7.31
C ARG A 38 2.00 -13.27 -7.26
N LEU A 39 1.65 -12.68 -8.40
CA LEU A 39 0.55 -11.71 -8.50
C LEU A 39 -0.78 -12.31 -8.04
N GLN A 40 -1.08 -13.56 -8.41
CA GLN A 40 -2.29 -14.25 -7.98
C GLN A 40 -2.32 -14.47 -6.46
N LYS A 41 -1.21 -14.90 -5.87
CA LYS A 41 -1.10 -15.05 -4.40
C LYS A 41 -1.35 -13.73 -3.69
N ILE A 42 -0.67 -12.67 -4.12
CA ILE A 42 -0.80 -11.34 -3.52
C ILE A 42 -2.24 -10.85 -3.67
N LYS A 43 -2.86 -11.00 -4.85
CA LYS A 43 -4.27 -10.62 -5.06
C LYS A 43 -5.22 -11.32 -4.09
N ASN A 44 -5.02 -12.59 -3.81
CA ASN A 44 -5.87 -13.32 -2.86
C ASN A 44 -5.82 -12.72 -1.44
N PHE A 45 -4.67 -12.21 -1.00
CA PHE A 45 -4.55 -11.49 0.26
C PHE A 45 -5.18 -10.09 0.18
N PHE A 46 -5.01 -9.43 -0.95
CA PHE A 46 -5.64 -8.15 -1.26
C PHE A 46 -7.15 -8.20 -1.10
N ASP A 47 -7.80 -9.20 -1.75
CA ASP A 47 -9.24 -9.39 -1.71
C ASP A 47 -9.76 -9.62 -0.27
N LYS A 48 -8.92 -10.19 0.58
CA LYS A 48 -9.22 -10.44 2.00
C LYS A 48 -8.82 -9.31 2.94
N LYS A 49 -8.21 -8.23 2.42
CA LYS A 49 -7.66 -7.10 3.20
C LYS A 49 -6.67 -7.55 4.28
N ILE A 50 -5.87 -8.58 3.99
CA ILE A 50 -4.84 -9.09 4.90
C ILE A 50 -3.53 -8.34 4.63
N PRO A 51 -2.85 -7.79 5.66
CA PRO A 51 -1.52 -7.21 5.51
C PRO A 51 -0.53 -8.22 4.94
N ILE A 52 0.36 -7.77 4.07
CA ILE A 52 1.29 -8.63 3.32
C ILE A 52 2.71 -8.20 3.63
N LEU A 53 3.55 -9.13 4.09
CA LEU A 53 4.99 -8.96 4.21
C LEU A 53 5.67 -9.59 3.00
N LEU A 54 6.49 -8.80 2.28
CA LEU A 54 7.27 -9.24 1.13
C LEU A 54 8.75 -9.31 1.49
N GLU A 55 9.27 -10.49 1.70
CA GLU A 55 10.68 -10.73 1.94
C GLU A 55 11.41 -11.19 0.67
N GLY A 56 12.66 -10.81 0.56
CA GLY A 56 13.52 -11.25 -0.54
C GLY A 56 14.68 -10.30 -0.81
N PRO A 57 15.67 -10.72 -1.60
CA PRO A 57 16.87 -9.92 -1.89
C PRO A 57 16.53 -8.62 -2.61
N THR A 58 17.42 -7.64 -2.50
CA THR A 58 17.36 -6.40 -3.25
C THR A 58 17.31 -6.70 -4.76
N GLY A 59 16.49 -5.96 -5.52
CA GLY A 59 16.36 -6.19 -6.96
C GLY A 59 15.42 -7.35 -7.35
N SER A 60 14.80 -8.07 -6.41
CA SER A 60 13.84 -9.15 -6.70
C SER A 60 12.45 -8.68 -7.20
N SER A 61 12.36 -7.44 -7.66
CA SER A 61 11.15 -6.83 -8.23
C SER A 61 9.93 -6.79 -7.28
N LYS A 62 10.13 -6.83 -5.96
CA LYS A 62 9.04 -6.77 -4.96
C LYS A 62 8.12 -5.56 -5.18
N THR A 63 8.68 -4.36 -5.10
CA THR A 63 7.96 -3.09 -5.29
C THR A 63 7.29 -3.01 -6.66
N LYS A 64 8.00 -3.47 -7.71
CA LYS A 64 7.45 -3.47 -9.08
C LYS A 64 6.26 -4.41 -9.23
N THR A 65 6.29 -5.57 -8.58
CA THR A 65 5.16 -6.53 -8.57
C THR A 65 3.91 -5.90 -7.97
N ILE A 66 4.07 -5.17 -6.86
CA ILE A 66 2.94 -4.47 -6.22
C ILE A 66 2.39 -3.35 -7.11
N GLN A 67 3.28 -2.56 -7.72
CA GLN A 67 2.87 -1.51 -8.63
C GLN A 67 2.04 -2.06 -9.80
N VAL A 68 2.52 -3.14 -10.43
CA VAL A 68 1.79 -3.82 -11.51
C VAL A 68 0.44 -4.33 -11.04
N LEU A 69 0.36 -4.90 -9.83
CA LEU A 69 -0.91 -5.35 -9.28
C LEU A 69 -1.88 -4.19 -9.04
N CYS A 70 -1.40 -3.07 -8.52
CA CYS A 70 -2.21 -1.87 -8.33
C CYS A 70 -2.72 -1.31 -9.66
N ASP A 71 -1.87 -1.28 -10.70
CA ASP A 71 -2.25 -0.87 -12.06
C ASP A 71 -3.36 -1.78 -12.63
N ILE A 72 -3.22 -3.11 -12.45
CA ILE A 72 -4.23 -4.09 -12.91
C ILE A 72 -5.57 -3.92 -12.17
N LEU A 73 -5.53 -3.63 -10.88
CA LEU A 73 -6.71 -3.50 -10.03
C LEU A 73 -7.29 -2.08 -10.01
N ASP A 74 -6.70 -1.15 -10.76
CA ASP A 74 -7.03 0.28 -10.76
C ASP A 74 -7.06 0.87 -9.33
N LYS A 75 -6.03 0.52 -8.56
CA LYS A 75 -5.85 1.00 -7.18
C LYS A 75 -4.71 2.00 -7.10
N LYS A 76 -4.94 3.10 -6.39
CA LYS A 76 -3.88 4.05 -6.10
C LYS A 76 -2.90 3.44 -5.09
N LEU A 77 -1.61 3.55 -5.41
CA LEU A 77 -0.50 3.12 -4.57
C LEU A 77 0.15 4.34 -3.93
N ILE A 78 0.24 4.33 -2.60
CA ILE A 78 1.10 5.23 -1.84
C ILE A 78 2.33 4.43 -1.43
N ARG A 79 3.51 4.92 -1.80
CA ARG A 79 4.79 4.34 -1.38
C ARG A 79 5.44 5.24 -0.35
N PHE A 80 5.84 4.67 0.76
CA PHE A 80 6.54 5.38 1.83
C PHE A 80 7.76 4.57 2.28
N ASN A 81 8.91 5.22 2.35
CA ASN A 81 10.15 4.58 2.76
C ASN A 81 10.42 4.87 4.23
N LEU A 82 10.50 3.83 5.05
CA LEU A 82 10.83 3.95 6.46
C LEU A 82 12.34 4.12 6.65
N SER A 83 12.69 4.90 7.65
CA SER A 83 14.07 5.10 8.09
C SER A 83 14.14 5.19 9.62
N SER A 84 15.34 5.17 10.16
CA SER A 84 15.55 5.38 11.61
C SER A 84 15.12 6.76 12.12
N GLU A 85 14.90 7.72 11.22
CA GLU A 85 14.45 9.08 11.55
C GLU A 85 12.94 9.27 11.36
N THR A 86 12.26 8.29 10.76
CA THR A 86 10.81 8.37 10.53
C THR A 86 10.06 8.44 11.86
N THR A 87 9.24 9.48 12.00
CA THR A 87 8.40 9.71 13.19
C THR A 87 6.97 9.23 12.98
N ILE A 88 6.19 9.15 14.07
CA ILE A 88 4.76 8.85 14.01
C ILE A 88 4.02 9.95 13.23
N GLU A 89 4.41 11.21 13.42
CA GLU A 89 3.82 12.35 12.72
C GLU A 89 4.04 12.31 11.21
N ASP A 90 5.19 11.79 10.75
CA ASP A 90 5.47 11.64 9.33
C ASP A 90 4.55 10.59 8.68
N LEU A 91 4.20 9.56 9.44
CA LEU A 91 3.38 8.46 8.95
C LEU A 91 1.88 8.73 9.11
N ILE A 92 1.47 9.15 10.30
CA ILE A 92 0.06 9.37 10.67
C ILE A 92 -0.42 10.75 10.22
N GLY A 93 0.40 11.78 10.42
CA GLY A 93 0.06 13.17 10.12
C GLY A 93 0.32 14.09 11.28
N ARG A 94 0.23 15.37 11.02
CA ARG A 94 0.56 16.44 11.97
C ARG A 94 -0.44 17.60 11.91
N LEU A 95 -0.47 18.41 12.94
CA LEU A 95 -1.15 19.71 12.89
C LEU A 95 -0.36 20.67 12.01
N GLY A 96 -1.01 21.18 10.96
CA GLY A 96 -0.46 22.20 10.07
C GLY A 96 -1.22 23.52 10.22
N SER A 97 -0.52 24.66 10.16
CA SER A 97 -1.11 25.98 10.14
C SER A 97 -1.38 26.44 8.71
N LYS A 98 -2.55 27.02 8.45
CA LYS A 98 -2.84 27.75 7.21
C LYS A 98 -2.55 29.23 7.39
N GLY A 99 -1.30 29.62 7.27
CA GLY A 99 -0.93 31.00 6.89
C GLY A 99 -0.83 32.07 7.99
N ASP A 100 -1.58 32.03 9.04
CA ASP A 100 -1.43 32.98 10.17
C ASP A 100 -1.36 32.23 11.51
N ASN A 101 -0.56 32.72 12.44
CA ASN A 101 -0.32 32.14 13.76
C ASN A 101 -1.56 32.15 14.70
N SER A 102 -2.77 32.15 14.14
CA SER A 102 -4.01 32.05 14.91
C SER A 102 -4.34 30.58 15.18
N TRP A 103 -4.61 30.22 16.43
CA TRP A 103 -5.00 28.88 16.87
C TRP A 103 -6.21 28.34 16.14
N SER A 104 -7.07 29.16 15.57
CA SER A 104 -8.24 28.78 14.78
C SER A 104 -7.89 28.22 13.41
N ASN A 105 -6.65 28.33 12.94
CA ASN A 105 -6.20 27.95 11.61
C ASN A 105 -5.39 26.64 11.58
N PHE A 106 -5.25 25.95 12.71
CA PHE A 106 -4.62 24.63 12.73
C PHE A 106 -5.58 23.59 12.19
N LYS A 107 -5.10 22.83 11.17
CA LYS A 107 -5.80 21.69 10.62
C LYS A 107 -4.91 20.47 10.67
N PHE A 108 -5.51 19.33 10.89
CA PHE A 108 -4.80 18.07 10.73
C PHE A 108 -4.45 17.86 9.26
N VAL A 109 -3.17 17.62 8.99
CA VAL A 109 -2.65 17.22 7.68
C VAL A 109 -2.35 15.74 7.76
N PRO A 110 -3.14 14.87 7.09
CA PRO A 110 -2.95 13.43 7.15
C PRO A 110 -1.60 13.04 6.54
N GLY A 111 -0.92 12.12 7.19
CA GLY A 111 0.25 11.44 6.64
C GLY A 111 -0.15 10.33 5.66
N PRO A 112 0.84 9.69 5.02
CA PRO A 112 0.59 8.67 3.99
C PRO A 112 -0.21 7.47 4.51
N PHE A 113 -0.01 7.07 5.76
CA PHE A 113 -0.76 5.98 6.40
C PHE A 113 -2.23 6.35 6.57
N THR A 114 -2.49 7.51 7.14
CA THR A 114 -3.84 8.04 7.34
C THR A 114 -4.56 8.27 6.01
N GLU A 115 -3.87 8.88 5.03
CA GLU A 115 -4.46 9.11 3.70
C GLU A 115 -4.83 7.79 3.01
N ALA A 116 -3.95 6.78 3.09
CA ALA A 116 -4.24 5.48 2.52
C ALA A 116 -5.47 4.85 3.17
N PHE A 117 -5.59 4.93 4.50
CA PHE A 117 -6.71 4.37 5.25
C PHE A 117 -8.05 5.06 4.95
N GLU A 118 -8.07 6.38 4.93
CA GLU A 118 -9.28 7.14 4.62
C GLU A 118 -9.80 6.88 3.21
N LYS A 119 -8.89 6.83 2.23
CA LYS A 119 -9.24 6.76 0.81
C LYS A 119 -9.28 5.33 0.25
N GLY A 120 -8.91 4.34 1.04
CA GLY A 120 -8.85 2.95 0.61
C GLY A 120 -7.77 2.68 -0.45
N TYR A 121 -6.66 3.44 -0.39
CA TYR A 121 -5.50 3.25 -1.25
C TYR A 121 -4.65 2.09 -0.75
N VAL A 122 -3.77 1.59 -1.58
CA VAL A 122 -2.76 0.61 -1.17
C VAL A 122 -1.57 1.36 -0.59
N LEU A 123 -1.11 0.96 0.59
CA LEU A 123 0.08 1.51 1.20
C LEU A 123 1.21 0.49 1.14
N LEU A 124 2.31 0.85 0.49
CA LEU A 124 3.55 0.09 0.46
C LEU A 124 4.58 0.78 1.34
N LEU A 125 5.01 0.09 2.38
CA LEU A 125 6.09 0.52 3.26
C LEU A 125 7.37 -0.23 2.88
N ASP A 126 8.34 0.50 2.35
CA ASP A 126 9.66 -0.05 2.06
C ASP A 126 10.56 0.07 3.29
N GLU A 127 11.52 -0.85 3.42
CA GLU A 127 12.54 -0.89 4.47
C GLU A 127 11.95 -0.89 5.90
N ILE A 128 10.93 -1.70 6.11
CA ILE A 128 10.24 -1.79 7.41
C ILE A 128 11.18 -2.13 8.57
N ASN A 129 12.27 -2.86 8.29
CA ASN A 129 13.31 -3.20 9.24
C ASN A 129 14.08 -1.99 9.80
N LEU A 130 14.02 -0.83 9.12
CA LEU A 130 14.63 0.43 9.57
C LEU A 130 13.67 1.29 10.40
N GLY A 131 12.40 0.93 10.45
CA GLY A 131 11.40 1.68 11.20
C GLY A 131 11.64 1.67 12.71
N GLN A 132 11.41 2.80 13.36
CA GLN A 132 11.46 2.90 14.81
C GLN A 132 10.38 2.02 15.45
N LYS A 133 10.69 1.42 16.60
CA LYS A 133 9.77 0.54 17.34
C LYS A 133 8.42 1.23 17.63
N SER A 134 8.43 2.52 17.98
CA SER A 134 7.23 3.31 18.26
C SER A 134 6.32 3.45 17.04
N VAL A 135 6.93 3.64 15.85
CA VAL A 135 6.21 3.73 14.57
C VAL A 135 5.57 2.40 14.22
N LEU A 136 6.34 1.31 14.32
CA LEU A 136 5.85 -0.05 14.05
C LEU A 136 4.70 -0.44 15.01
N GLN A 137 4.83 -0.12 16.29
CA GLN A 137 3.81 -0.40 17.29
C GLN A 137 2.51 0.40 17.07
N CYS A 138 2.63 1.65 16.61
CA CYS A 138 1.47 2.46 16.23
C CYS A 138 0.72 1.84 15.04
N MET A 139 1.46 1.35 14.03
CA MET A 139 0.88 0.66 12.88
C MET A 139 0.20 -0.66 13.26
N GLU A 140 0.87 -1.47 14.08
CA GLU A 140 0.33 -2.74 14.60
C GLU A 140 -1.00 -2.49 15.31
N THR A 141 -1.04 -1.52 16.23
CA THR A 141 -2.27 -1.14 16.92
C THR A 141 -3.38 -0.75 15.97
N ALA A 142 -3.07 0.05 14.94
CA ALA A 142 -4.07 0.47 13.95
C ALA A 142 -4.59 -0.70 13.11
N LEU A 143 -3.74 -1.66 12.77
CA LEU A 143 -4.14 -2.86 12.03
C LEU A 143 -5.00 -3.80 12.87
N ASP A 144 -4.66 -4.00 14.13
CA ASP A 144 -5.38 -4.88 15.05
C ASP A 144 -6.76 -4.34 15.41
N THR A 145 -6.84 -3.04 15.68
CA THR A 145 -8.10 -2.39 16.07
C THR A 145 -8.98 -2.04 14.87
N GLY A 146 -8.42 -1.99 13.66
CA GLY A 146 -9.09 -1.48 12.47
C GLY A 146 -9.35 0.04 12.52
N GLU A 147 -8.69 0.77 13.43
CA GLU A 147 -8.90 2.19 13.64
C GLU A 147 -7.59 2.92 13.95
N ILE A 148 -7.46 4.14 13.43
CA ILE A 148 -6.44 5.10 13.88
C ILE A 148 -7.13 6.06 14.82
N LYS A 149 -6.75 6.03 16.09
CA LYS A 149 -7.20 7.01 17.10
C LYS A 149 -6.15 8.11 17.19
N GLN A 150 -6.61 9.33 17.06
CA GLN A 150 -5.76 10.49 17.23
C GLN A 150 -6.37 11.42 18.28
N ASP A 151 -5.59 11.70 19.32
CA ASP A 151 -5.96 12.69 20.36
C ASP A 151 -5.72 14.12 19.88
N ILE A 152 -5.97 14.40 18.59
CA ILE A 152 -5.83 15.72 17.98
C ILE A 152 -7.22 16.36 17.87
N PRO A 153 -7.43 17.56 18.40
CA PRO A 153 -8.70 18.27 18.29
C PRO A 153 -9.14 18.43 16.84
N GLY A 154 -10.33 17.96 16.51
CA GLY A 154 -10.89 18.00 15.16
C GLY A 154 -10.54 16.79 14.28
N CYS A 155 -9.76 15.84 14.77
CA CYS A 155 -9.54 14.55 14.15
C CYS A 155 -10.40 13.49 14.83
N GLY A 156 -11.34 12.91 14.09
CA GLY A 156 -12.12 11.78 14.57
C GLY A 156 -11.36 10.46 14.45
N THR A 157 -11.99 9.38 14.87
CA THR A 157 -11.49 8.02 14.63
C THR A 157 -11.55 7.71 13.12
N ILE A 158 -10.43 7.30 12.54
CA ILE A 158 -10.31 6.93 11.13
C ILE A 158 -10.38 5.40 11.04
N LYS A 159 -11.34 4.89 10.29
CA LYS A 159 -11.48 3.44 10.08
C LYS A 159 -10.53 2.95 9.01
N VAL A 160 -9.93 1.81 9.25
CA VAL A 160 -9.03 1.14 8.30
C VAL A 160 -9.83 0.61 7.11
N ASN A 161 -9.55 1.12 5.93
CA ASN A 161 -10.12 0.64 4.66
C ASN A 161 -9.05 0.41 3.60
N THR A 162 -7.85 0.09 4.02
CA THR A 162 -6.69 -0.06 3.14
C THR A 162 -6.08 -1.45 3.20
N ILE A 163 -5.14 -1.69 2.29
CA ILE A 163 -4.28 -2.87 2.25
C ILE A 163 -2.86 -2.40 2.49
N LEU A 164 -2.24 -2.95 3.53
CA LEU A 164 -0.86 -2.67 3.89
C LEU A 164 0.07 -3.72 3.30
N ILE A 165 1.16 -3.26 2.71
CA ILE A 165 2.25 -4.08 2.18
C ILE A 165 3.54 -3.61 2.82
N LEU A 166 4.27 -4.55 3.38
CA LEU A 166 5.48 -4.33 4.17
C LEU A 166 6.68 -4.92 3.44
#